data_88121e65b90cf5f6e31dac33a1537702
#
_entry.id   88121e65b90cf5f6e31dac33a1537702
#
_cell.length_a   1.000
_cell.length_b   1.000
_cell.length_c   1.000
_cell.angle_alpha   90.00
_cell.angle_beta   90.00
_cell.angle_gamma   90.00
#
_symmetry.space_group_name_H-M   'P 1'
#
loop_
_entity.id
_entity.type
_entity.pdbx_description
1 polymer ?
#
loop_
_entity_poly.entity_id
_entity_poly.type
_entity_poly.pdbx_seq_one_letter_code
_entity_poly.pdbx_strand_id
1 'polypeptide(L)'
;MNSTRQNSTSNSLSKGAALVTGALTGIGVIYADRLAKRGYDLILAARNGARLEALSARLASETGRSVTPLAADLHDKTDLAKVEAVLWEDPSITMIVNNAGAGSVAPLLDADAEKIEEIIVLNVAALTRLTYAAATEFVARGAGTIINIGSIVGIPPETFNVVYDAINAFVVALSHSLSQELADRGIRTQAVLLGAATNDIWEKAGLPYQNLPASIVTSTEDMVDAALVGLDHGELVTILSLRDGDEWTRFEEARRAMSKKFAN
;
A
#
# COMPACT_ATOMS: atom_id res chain seq x y z
N MET A 1 33.21 -40.31 18.21
CA MET A 1 32.38 -39.99 17.04
C MET A 1 31.51 -38.77 17.39
N ASN A 2 32.04 -37.58 17.13
CA ASN A 2 31.34 -36.32 17.38
C ASN A 2 30.71 -35.86 16.07
N SER A 3 29.38 -35.97 16.00
CA SER A 3 28.60 -35.48 14.87
C SER A 3 28.26 -34.00 15.11
N THR A 4 29.03 -33.12 14.51
CA THR A 4 28.78 -31.70 14.47
C THR A 4 27.57 -31.46 13.51
N ARG A 5 26.39 -31.19 14.07
CA ARG A 5 25.26 -30.68 13.29
C ARG A 5 25.60 -29.28 12.84
N GLN A 6 25.94 -29.12 11.57
CA GLN A 6 25.93 -27.82 10.90
C GLN A 6 24.48 -27.34 10.79
N ASN A 7 24.15 -26.32 11.57
CA ASN A 7 22.95 -25.52 11.31
C ASN A 7 23.18 -24.75 10.00
N SER A 8 22.67 -25.28 8.91
CA SER A 8 22.54 -24.51 7.66
C SER A 8 21.40 -23.52 7.82
N THR A 9 21.69 -22.31 8.31
CA THR A 9 20.83 -21.16 8.06
C THR A 9 20.80 -20.96 6.55
N SER A 10 19.68 -21.30 5.92
CA SER A 10 19.42 -21.00 4.52
C SER A 10 19.39 -19.46 4.38
N ASN A 11 20.51 -18.89 3.97
CA ASN A 11 20.59 -17.49 3.57
C ASN A 11 19.83 -17.37 2.25
N SER A 12 18.49 -17.20 2.31
CA SER A 12 17.71 -16.94 1.12
C SER A 12 18.20 -15.61 0.53
N LEU A 13 18.61 -15.62 -0.73
CA LEU A 13 19.00 -14.42 -1.45
C LEU A 13 17.95 -13.34 -1.25
N SER A 14 18.37 -12.11 -0.94
CA SER A 14 17.45 -10.96 -0.80
C SER A 14 16.70 -10.74 -2.11
N LYS A 15 15.40 -10.47 -2.01
CA LYS A 15 14.56 -10.06 -3.14
C LYS A 15 14.72 -8.56 -3.48
N GLY A 16 15.69 -7.90 -2.87
CA GLY A 16 15.83 -6.46 -2.85
C GLY A 16 15.15 -5.86 -1.63
N ALA A 17 15.01 -4.54 -1.61
CA ALA A 17 14.35 -3.82 -0.54
C ALA A 17 12.91 -3.43 -0.92
N ALA A 18 12.03 -3.43 0.08
CA ALA A 18 10.67 -2.88 -0.03
C ALA A 18 10.56 -1.63 0.83
N LEU A 19 10.17 -0.51 0.23
CA LEU A 19 9.83 0.71 0.95
C LEU A 19 8.34 0.68 1.33
N VAL A 20 8.04 0.80 2.62
CA VAL A 20 6.66 0.80 3.14
C VAL A 20 6.38 2.13 3.81
N THR A 21 5.41 2.89 3.30
CA THR A 21 4.96 4.14 3.92
C THR A 21 3.85 3.88 4.94
N GLY A 22 3.75 4.73 5.96
CA GLY A 22 2.79 4.51 7.04
C GLY A 22 3.05 3.23 7.84
N ALA A 23 4.31 2.83 7.96
CA ALA A 23 4.75 1.54 8.51
C ALA A 23 4.43 1.31 9.99
N LEU A 24 3.92 2.31 10.71
CA LEU A 24 3.51 2.22 12.12
C LEU A 24 1.99 2.09 12.32
N THR A 25 1.22 2.02 11.25
CA THR A 25 -0.24 1.76 11.29
C THR A 25 -0.53 0.28 11.06
N GLY A 26 -1.71 -0.20 11.44
CA GLY A 26 -2.07 -1.63 11.39
C GLY A 26 -1.64 -2.34 10.10
N ILE A 27 -2.14 -1.90 8.94
CA ILE A 27 -1.80 -2.48 7.62
C ILE A 27 -0.29 -2.39 7.32
N GLY A 28 0.32 -1.22 7.54
CA GLY A 28 1.75 -1.00 7.26
C GLY A 28 2.68 -1.88 8.10
N VAL A 29 2.36 -2.09 9.38
CA VAL A 29 3.12 -2.99 10.27
C VAL A 29 3.06 -4.44 9.76
N ILE A 30 1.88 -4.88 9.33
CA ILE A 30 1.69 -6.25 8.84
C ILE A 30 2.38 -6.43 7.49
N TYR A 31 2.29 -5.45 6.56
CA TYR A 31 3.07 -5.50 5.32
C TYR A 31 4.58 -5.62 5.60
N ALA A 32 5.12 -4.80 6.52
CA ALA A 32 6.52 -4.87 6.90
C ALA A 32 6.91 -6.27 7.42
N ASP A 33 6.11 -6.85 8.31
CA ASP A 33 6.33 -8.20 8.84
C ASP A 33 6.30 -9.27 7.73
N ARG A 34 5.26 -9.25 6.89
CA ARG A 34 5.10 -10.24 5.81
C ARG A 34 6.18 -10.14 4.73
N LEU A 35 6.57 -8.93 4.35
CA LEU A 35 7.61 -8.72 3.34
C LEU A 35 8.99 -9.13 3.86
N ALA A 36 9.33 -8.82 5.12
CA ALA A 36 10.56 -9.31 5.74
C ALA A 36 10.61 -10.86 5.75
N LYS A 37 9.53 -11.53 6.15
CA LYS A 37 9.42 -13.00 6.11
C LYS A 37 9.48 -13.58 4.71
N ARG A 38 9.07 -12.80 3.68
CA ARG A 38 9.18 -13.16 2.26
C ARG A 38 10.59 -12.93 1.68
N GLY A 39 11.53 -12.40 2.47
CA GLY A 39 12.95 -12.24 2.09
C GLY A 39 13.31 -10.85 1.57
N TYR A 40 12.47 -9.85 1.70
CA TYR A 40 12.80 -8.46 1.42
C TYR A 40 13.57 -7.83 2.58
N ASP A 41 14.56 -7.02 2.27
CA ASP A 41 15.05 -5.99 3.18
C ASP A 41 14.01 -4.85 3.20
N LEU A 42 13.99 -4.04 4.26
CA LEU A 42 12.92 -3.06 4.42
C LEU A 42 13.44 -1.64 4.62
N ILE A 43 12.74 -0.67 4.06
CA ILE A 43 12.83 0.74 4.42
C ILE A 43 11.44 1.15 4.91
N LEU A 44 11.34 1.51 6.19
CA LEU A 44 10.08 1.80 6.85
C LEU A 44 9.93 3.31 7.06
N ALA A 45 8.96 3.93 6.39
CA ALA A 45 8.72 5.35 6.49
C ALA A 45 7.49 5.66 7.36
N ALA A 46 7.66 6.48 8.40
CA ALA A 46 6.59 6.99 9.26
C ALA A 46 7.07 8.18 10.10
N ARG A 47 6.13 8.91 10.74
CA ARG A 47 6.44 10.14 11.49
C ARG A 47 7.19 9.90 12.82
N ASN A 48 6.88 8.85 13.53
CA ASN A 48 7.44 8.61 14.87
C ASN A 48 8.73 7.78 14.79
N GLY A 49 9.89 8.47 14.80
CA GLY A 49 11.20 7.84 14.69
C GLY A 49 11.47 6.78 15.76
N ALA A 50 11.21 7.06 17.03
CA ALA A 50 11.50 6.12 18.11
C ALA A 50 10.69 4.80 18.00
N ARG A 51 9.39 4.90 17.64
CA ARG A 51 8.58 3.69 17.38
C ARG A 51 9.04 2.95 16.13
N LEU A 52 9.52 3.69 15.14
CA LEU A 52 10.02 3.10 13.89
C LEU A 52 11.33 2.33 14.13
N GLU A 53 12.25 2.89 14.92
CA GLU A 53 13.47 2.22 15.35
C GLU A 53 13.18 0.92 16.12
N ALA A 54 12.24 0.97 17.06
CA ALA A 54 11.84 -0.22 17.81
C ALA A 54 11.23 -1.32 16.91
N LEU A 55 10.36 -0.93 15.95
CA LEU A 55 9.81 -1.86 14.98
C LEU A 55 10.91 -2.46 14.09
N SER A 56 11.82 -1.61 13.60
CA SER A 56 12.94 -2.04 12.73
C SER A 56 13.86 -3.02 13.45
N ALA A 57 14.24 -2.74 14.69
CA ALA A 57 15.08 -3.63 15.49
C ALA A 57 14.38 -4.99 15.74
N ARG A 58 13.08 -4.98 16.04
CA ARG A 58 12.30 -6.21 16.22
C ARG A 58 12.28 -7.05 14.95
N LEU A 59 11.89 -6.47 13.81
CA LEU A 59 11.80 -7.18 12.55
C LEU A 59 13.17 -7.71 12.09
N ALA A 60 14.24 -6.91 12.24
CA ALA A 60 15.59 -7.36 11.92
C ALA A 60 16.01 -8.56 12.77
N SER A 61 15.72 -8.53 14.07
CA SER A 61 16.01 -9.65 14.99
C SER A 61 15.21 -10.92 14.66
N GLU A 62 13.93 -10.78 14.31
CA GLU A 62 13.04 -11.92 14.04
C GLU A 62 13.30 -12.58 12.68
N THR A 63 13.73 -11.79 11.67
CA THR A 63 13.81 -12.26 10.28
C THR A 63 15.23 -12.35 9.70
N GLY A 64 16.20 -11.73 10.36
CA GLY A 64 17.56 -11.60 9.84
C GLY A 64 17.67 -10.67 8.62
N ARG A 65 16.64 -9.86 8.31
CA ARG A 65 16.65 -8.89 7.21
C ARG A 65 17.19 -7.55 7.66
N SER A 66 17.76 -6.79 6.73
CA SER A 66 18.06 -5.38 6.97
C SER A 66 16.76 -4.59 7.04
N VAL A 67 16.57 -3.78 8.09
CA VAL A 67 15.39 -2.95 8.25
C VAL A 67 15.83 -1.53 8.65
N THR A 68 15.66 -0.60 7.73
CA THR A 68 16.10 0.80 7.88
C THR A 68 14.90 1.67 8.24
N PRO A 69 14.88 2.34 9.41
CA PRO A 69 13.88 3.32 9.75
C PRO A 69 14.13 4.65 9.01
N LEU A 70 13.07 5.25 8.46
CA LEU A 70 13.09 6.55 7.79
C LEU A 70 12.00 7.45 8.39
N ALA A 71 12.37 8.27 9.36
CA ALA A 71 11.43 9.21 9.97
C ALA A 71 11.07 10.33 8.98
N ALA A 72 9.79 10.39 8.58
CA ALA A 72 9.29 11.38 7.63
C ALA A 72 7.79 11.64 7.83
N ASP A 73 7.39 12.92 7.76
CA ASP A 73 6.00 13.33 7.60
C ASP A 73 5.72 13.63 6.13
N LEU A 74 4.91 12.81 5.49
CA LEU A 74 4.59 12.95 4.06
C LEU A 74 3.71 14.16 3.74
N HIS A 75 3.19 14.91 4.73
CA HIS A 75 2.58 16.21 4.53
C HIS A 75 3.65 17.31 4.37
N ASP A 76 4.83 17.15 4.97
CA ASP A 76 5.94 18.08 4.82
C ASP A 76 6.69 17.82 3.52
N LYS A 77 6.84 18.86 2.69
CA LYS A 77 7.50 18.74 1.36
C LYS A 77 8.97 18.34 1.47
N THR A 78 9.65 18.75 2.54
CA THR A 78 11.07 18.44 2.76
C THR A 78 11.23 16.97 3.14
N ASP A 79 10.38 16.47 4.01
CA ASP A 79 10.40 15.06 4.41
C ASP A 79 9.96 14.13 3.26
N LEU A 80 8.94 14.55 2.50
CA LEU A 80 8.54 13.81 1.29
C LEU A 80 9.70 13.73 0.28
N ALA A 81 10.43 14.83 0.06
CA ALA A 81 11.60 14.85 -0.81
C ALA A 81 12.74 13.93 -0.31
N LYS A 82 12.90 13.73 1.00
CA LYS A 82 13.85 12.74 1.54
C LYS A 82 13.46 11.31 1.16
N VAL A 83 12.16 10.98 1.23
CA VAL A 83 11.69 9.64 0.83
C VAL A 83 11.84 9.43 -0.68
N GLU A 84 11.59 10.46 -1.49
CA GLU A 84 11.84 10.42 -2.94
C GLU A 84 13.32 10.21 -3.24
N ALA A 85 14.23 10.91 -2.55
CA ALA A 85 15.66 10.75 -2.72
C ALA A 85 16.11 9.30 -2.45
N VAL A 86 15.59 8.68 -1.40
CA VAL A 86 15.86 7.26 -1.10
C VAL A 86 15.41 6.36 -2.24
N LEU A 87 14.25 6.61 -2.86
CA LEU A 87 13.76 5.83 -4.01
C LEU A 87 14.66 6.01 -5.25
N TRP A 88 15.22 7.20 -5.47
CA TRP A 88 16.11 7.47 -6.61
C TRP A 88 17.53 6.95 -6.39
N GLU A 89 18.04 6.99 -5.16
CA GLU A 89 19.46 6.72 -4.85
C GLU A 89 19.73 5.26 -4.47
N ASP A 90 18.73 4.53 -3.99
CA ASP A 90 18.92 3.14 -3.56
C ASP A 90 18.46 2.13 -4.63
N PRO A 91 19.39 1.57 -5.42
CA PRO A 91 19.06 0.60 -6.46
C PRO A 91 18.57 -0.74 -5.91
N SER A 92 18.71 -1.01 -4.62
CA SER A 92 18.22 -2.25 -4.00
C SER A 92 16.70 -2.27 -3.85
N ILE A 93 16.01 -1.10 -3.93
CA ILE A 93 14.56 -1.02 -3.77
C ILE A 93 13.89 -1.59 -5.01
N THR A 94 13.16 -2.69 -4.84
CA THR A 94 12.42 -3.39 -5.90
C THR A 94 10.90 -3.31 -5.71
N MET A 95 10.44 -2.76 -4.58
CA MET A 95 9.03 -2.63 -4.26
C MET A 95 8.75 -1.36 -3.45
N ILE A 96 7.62 -0.73 -3.75
CA ILE A 96 7.03 0.29 -2.88
C ILE A 96 5.62 -0.12 -2.46
N VAL A 97 5.29 0.07 -1.19
CA VAL A 97 3.94 -0.03 -0.64
C VAL A 97 3.51 1.36 -0.19
N ASN A 98 2.69 2.01 -1.01
CA ASN A 98 2.04 3.28 -0.69
C ASN A 98 0.84 3.00 0.24
N ASN A 99 1.14 2.89 1.55
CA ASN A 99 0.14 2.59 2.58
C ASN A 99 -0.16 3.80 3.46
N ALA A 100 0.71 4.81 3.52
CA ALA A 100 0.41 6.02 4.28
C ALA A 100 -0.88 6.66 3.76
N GLY A 101 -1.82 6.89 4.65
CA GLY A 101 -3.11 7.46 4.32
C GLY A 101 -3.90 7.87 5.57
N ALA A 102 -4.85 8.75 5.37
CA ALA A 102 -5.83 9.17 6.36
C ALA A 102 -7.25 9.02 5.79
N GLY A 103 -8.20 8.71 6.67
CA GLY A 103 -9.62 8.63 6.35
C GLY A 103 -10.41 9.81 6.93
N SER A 104 -11.60 10.03 6.42
CA SER A 104 -12.61 10.93 6.96
C SER A 104 -13.99 10.32 6.80
N VAL A 105 -14.85 10.52 7.79
CA VAL A 105 -16.27 10.12 7.73
C VAL A 105 -17.21 11.33 7.79
N ALA A 106 -16.67 12.55 7.95
CA ALA A 106 -17.48 13.74 8.05
C ALA A 106 -18.17 14.04 6.71
N PRO A 107 -19.50 14.32 6.69
CA PRO A 107 -20.18 14.85 5.52
C PRO A 107 -19.50 16.13 5.03
N LEU A 108 -19.57 16.41 3.72
CA LEU A 108 -18.85 17.54 3.11
C LEU A 108 -19.14 18.89 3.80
N LEU A 109 -20.39 19.13 4.17
CA LEU A 109 -20.79 20.40 4.78
C LEU A 109 -20.37 20.54 6.24
N ASP A 110 -20.04 19.43 6.90
CA ASP A 110 -19.59 19.37 8.30
C ASP A 110 -18.08 19.19 8.40
N ALA A 111 -17.40 19.03 7.27
CA ALA A 111 -15.98 18.78 7.21
C ALA A 111 -15.20 20.09 7.28
N ASP A 112 -14.02 20.02 7.93
CA ASP A 112 -13.05 21.10 7.93
C ASP A 112 -12.25 21.09 6.62
N ALA A 113 -12.24 22.22 5.89
CA ALA A 113 -11.57 22.34 4.61
C ALA A 113 -10.05 22.09 4.71
N GLU A 114 -9.41 22.51 5.81
CA GLU A 114 -7.97 22.26 6.02
C GLU A 114 -7.70 20.75 6.20
N LYS A 115 -8.55 20.04 6.92
CA LYS A 115 -8.45 18.57 7.05
C LYS A 115 -8.71 17.84 5.74
N ILE A 116 -9.61 18.36 4.90
CA ILE A 116 -9.82 17.84 3.54
C ILE A 116 -8.54 17.98 2.74
N GLU A 117 -7.90 19.16 2.77
CA GLU A 117 -6.64 19.40 2.05
C GLU A 117 -5.53 18.46 2.56
N GLU A 118 -5.38 18.30 3.88
CA GLU A 118 -4.41 17.35 4.47
C GLU A 118 -4.60 15.93 3.93
N ILE A 119 -5.83 15.44 3.85
CA ILE A 119 -6.12 14.11 3.32
C ILE A 119 -5.76 14.02 1.83
N ILE A 120 -6.05 15.04 1.04
CA ILE A 120 -5.69 15.09 -0.39
C ILE A 120 -4.17 15.13 -0.55
N VAL A 121 -3.47 15.93 0.23
CA VAL A 121 -2.00 16.02 0.19
C VAL A 121 -1.38 14.66 0.49
N LEU A 122 -1.84 13.96 1.52
CA LEU A 122 -1.29 12.65 1.88
C LEU A 122 -1.67 11.55 0.89
N ASN A 123 -2.98 11.38 0.62
CA ASN A 123 -3.49 10.22 -0.10
C ASN A 123 -3.38 10.36 -1.62
N VAL A 124 -3.24 11.58 -2.15
CA VAL A 124 -3.15 11.85 -3.58
C VAL A 124 -1.78 12.36 -3.95
N ALA A 125 -1.37 13.54 -3.42
CA ALA A 125 -0.15 14.19 -3.86
C ALA A 125 1.10 13.40 -3.45
N ALA A 126 1.23 12.99 -2.19
CA ALA A 126 2.37 12.22 -1.72
C ALA A 126 2.44 10.85 -2.39
N LEU A 127 1.31 10.12 -2.46
CA LEU A 127 1.20 8.84 -3.16
C LEU A 127 1.67 8.98 -4.62
N THR A 128 1.21 9.99 -5.34
CA THR A 128 1.57 10.22 -6.76
C THR A 128 3.06 10.49 -6.90
N ARG A 129 3.64 11.35 -6.06
CA ARG A 129 5.06 11.69 -6.10
C ARG A 129 5.96 10.49 -5.81
N LEU A 130 5.64 9.70 -4.79
CA LEU A 130 6.40 8.49 -4.46
C LEU A 130 6.24 7.42 -5.54
N THR A 131 5.05 7.28 -6.11
CA THR A 131 4.82 6.41 -7.27
C THR A 131 5.66 6.83 -8.46
N TYR A 132 5.74 8.14 -8.77
CA TYR A 132 6.57 8.66 -9.85
C TYR A 132 8.06 8.37 -9.62
N ALA A 133 8.56 8.65 -8.41
CA ALA A 133 9.96 8.39 -8.07
C ALA A 133 10.31 6.89 -8.22
N ALA A 134 9.49 6.01 -7.67
CA ALA A 134 9.68 4.57 -7.79
C ALA A 134 9.57 4.08 -9.25
N ALA A 135 8.54 4.52 -9.98
CA ALA A 135 8.31 4.08 -11.37
C ALA A 135 9.47 4.47 -12.29
N THR A 136 10.04 5.67 -12.13
CA THR A 136 11.19 6.13 -12.92
C THR A 136 12.37 5.17 -12.79
N GLU A 137 12.74 4.81 -11.55
CA GLU A 137 13.85 3.91 -11.29
C GLU A 137 13.56 2.45 -11.65
N PHE A 138 12.33 2.00 -11.41
CA PHE A 138 11.92 0.64 -11.77
C PHE A 138 11.91 0.45 -13.30
N VAL A 139 11.43 1.44 -14.05
CA VAL A 139 11.47 1.41 -15.52
C VAL A 139 12.91 1.41 -16.04
N ALA A 140 13.81 2.20 -15.46
CA ALA A 140 15.22 2.21 -15.85
C ALA A 140 15.89 0.85 -15.66
N ARG A 141 15.43 0.05 -14.68
CA ARG A 141 15.93 -1.30 -14.39
C ARG A 141 15.12 -2.42 -15.06
N GLY A 142 13.98 -2.11 -15.67
CA GLY A 142 13.09 -3.09 -16.30
C GLY A 142 12.37 -4.02 -15.32
N ALA A 143 12.32 -3.68 -14.03
CA ALA A 143 11.66 -4.49 -13.00
C ALA A 143 11.29 -3.65 -11.77
N GLY A 144 10.09 -3.87 -11.23
CA GLY A 144 9.66 -3.28 -9.96
C GLY A 144 8.20 -3.58 -9.65
N THR A 145 7.82 -3.32 -8.40
CA THR A 145 6.45 -3.54 -7.93
C THR A 145 5.94 -2.31 -7.18
N ILE A 146 4.77 -1.84 -7.55
CA ILE A 146 4.08 -0.71 -6.92
C ILE A 146 2.76 -1.23 -6.35
N ILE A 147 2.60 -1.14 -5.03
CA ILE A 147 1.36 -1.50 -4.32
C ILE A 147 0.75 -0.21 -3.78
N ASN A 148 -0.46 0.11 -4.21
CA ASN A 148 -1.23 1.26 -3.76
C ASN A 148 -2.38 0.78 -2.86
N ILE A 149 -2.38 1.18 -1.61
CA ILE A 149 -3.46 0.85 -0.68
C ILE A 149 -4.57 1.89 -0.84
N GLY A 150 -5.76 1.39 -1.10
CA GLY A 150 -7.00 2.16 -1.20
C GLY A 150 -8.14 1.50 -0.44
N SER A 151 -9.36 1.90 -0.74
CA SER A 151 -10.57 1.35 -0.14
C SER A 151 -11.59 0.97 -1.21
N ILE A 152 -12.41 -0.01 -0.89
CA ILE A 152 -13.54 -0.45 -1.74
C ILE A 152 -14.51 0.69 -2.09
N VAL A 153 -14.61 1.71 -1.25
CA VAL A 153 -15.46 2.89 -1.49
C VAL A 153 -15.08 3.69 -2.75
N GLY A 154 -13.88 3.47 -3.28
CA GLY A 154 -13.46 4.04 -4.56
C GLY A 154 -14.14 3.44 -5.79
N ILE A 155 -14.88 2.32 -5.65
CA ILE A 155 -15.65 1.70 -6.74
C ILE A 155 -17.07 2.28 -6.79
N PRO A 156 -17.89 2.22 -5.71
CA PRO A 156 -19.15 2.93 -5.61
C PRO A 156 -18.94 4.26 -4.84
N PRO A 157 -18.55 5.37 -5.50
CA PRO A 157 -18.16 6.61 -4.80
C PRO A 157 -19.31 7.36 -4.14
N GLU A 158 -20.53 6.88 -4.26
CA GLU A 158 -21.73 7.40 -3.60
C GLU A 158 -22.01 6.74 -2.24
N THR A 159 -21.11 5.89 -1.75
CA THR A 159 -21.43 4.98 -0.64
C THR A 159 -21.12 5.56 0.74
N PHE A 160 -20.06 6.38 0.87
CA PHE A 160 -19.53 6.70 2.19
C PHE A 160 -19.29 8.20 2.43
N ASN A 161 -18.29 8.79 1.78
CA ASN A 161 -17.88 10.18 1.99
C ASN A 161 -17.35 10.79 0.70
N VAL A 162 -17.88 11.96 0.32
CA VAL A 162 -17.61 12.60 -0.97
C VAL A 162 -16.14 12.70 -1.32
N VAL A 163 -15.28 13.19 -0.42
CA VAL A 163 -13.87 13.41 -0.71
C VAL A 163 -13.07 12.11 -0.57
N TYR A 164 -13.33 11.33 0.47
CA TYR A 164 -12.62 10.09 0.71
C TYR A 164 -12.91 9.05 -0.39
N ASP A 165 -14.16 8.96 -0.84
CA ASP A 165 -14.53 8.06 -1.95
C ASP A 165 -13.84 8.48 -3.25
N ALA A 166 -13.84 9.80 -3.56
CA ALA A 166 -13.15 10.34 -4.73
C ALA A 166 -11.63 10.09 -4.71
N ILE A 167 -10.99 10.21 -3.55
CA ILE A 167 -9.57 9.89 -3.36
C ILE A 167 -9.31 8.41 -3.65
N ASN A 168 -10.16 7.51 -3.14
CA ASN A 168 -9.98 6.08 -3.39
C ASN A 168 -10.27 5.71 -4.86
N ALA A 169 -11.21 6.38 -5.52
CA ALA A 169 -11.41 6.25 -6.96
C ALA A 169 -10.18 6.72 -7.75
N PHE A 170 -9.50 7.79 -7.29
CA PHE A 170 -8.20 8.20 -7.86
C PHE A 170 -7.15 7.09 -7.74
N VAL A 171 -7.02 6.42 -6.60
CA VAL A 171 -6.06 5.31 -6.41
C VAL A 171 -6.32 4.17 -7.39
N VAL A 172 -7.59 3.80 -7.58
CA VAL A 172 -8.00 2.77 -8.56
C VAL A 172 -7.62 3.21 -9.98
N ALA A 173 -8.00 4.42 -10.38
CA ALA A 173 -7.73 4.95 -11.71
C ALA A 173 -6.22 5.06 -11.99
N LEU A 174 -5.45 5.59 -11.03
CA LEU A 174 -3.99 5.68 -11.13
C LEU A 174 -3.35 4.30 -11.34
N SER A 175 -3.77 3.30 -10.56
CA SER A 175 -3.20 1.96 -10.64
C SER A 175 -3.51 1.28 -11.98
N HIS A 176 -4.71 1.48 -12.53
CA HIS A 176 -5.06 1.02 -13.88
C HIS A 176 -4.19 1.69 -14.95
N SER A 177 -4.02 3.02 -14.87
CA SER A 177 -3.22 3.77 -15.83
C SER A 177 -1.75 3.38 -15.77
N LEU A 178 -1.18 3.23 -14.58
CA LEU A 178 0.19 2.76 -14.38
C LEU A 178 0.41 1.36 -14.98
N SER A 179 -0.51 0.44 -14.73
CA SER A 179 -0.42 -0.91 -15.31
C SER A 179 -0.48 -0.88 -16.84
N GLN A 180 -1.37 -0.07 -17.42
CA GLN A 180 -1.49 0.07 -18.86
C GLN A 180 -0.22 0.66 -19.50
N GLU A 181 0.41 1.62 -18.81
CA GLU A 181 1.57 2.32 -19.36
C GLU A 181 2.90 1.57 -19.12
N LEU A 182 3.01 0.85 -18.01
CA LEU A 182 4.29 0.36 -17.50
C LEU A 182 4.44 -1.17 -17.45
N ALA A 183 3.37 -1.94 -17.67
CA ALA A 183 3.45 -3.41 -17.60
C ALA A 183 4.44 -3.99 -18.59
N ASP A 184 4.45 -3.50 -19.84
CA ASP A 184 5.39 -3.92 -20.89
C ASP A 184 6.85 -3.49 -20.59
N ARG A 185 7.03 -2.63 -19.59
CA ARG A 185 8.35 -2.19 -19.09
C ARG A 185 8.81 -2.96 -17.84
N GLY A 186 8.13 -4.05 -17.51
CA GLY A 186 8.47 -4.93 -16.41
C GLY A 186 7.98 -4.44 -15.03
N ILE A 187 7.07 -3.46 -14.99
CA ILE A 187 6.53 -2.92 -13.74
C ILE A 187 5.21 -3.60 -13.40
N ARG A 188 5.14 -4.18 -12.21
CA ARG A 188 3.92 -4.72 -11.64
C ARG A 188 3.24 -3.67 -10.78
N THR A 189 1.95 -3.46 -11.01
CA THR A 189 1.12 -2.55 -10.19
C THR A 189 -0.01 -3.34 -9.55
N GLN A 190 -0.30 -3.06 -8.28
CA GLN A 190 -1.46 -3.59 -7.58
C GLN A 190 -2.16 -2.47 -6.82
N ALA A 191 -3.48 -2.34 -6.99
CA ALA A 191 -4.36 -1.61 -6.09
C ALA A 191 -4.97 -2.61 -5.09
N VAL A 192 -4.82 -2.35 -3.81
CA VAL A 192 -5.42 -3.16 -2.74
C VAL A 192 -6.57 -2.39 -2.15
N LEU A 193 -7.80 -2.84 -2.38
CA LEU A 193 -9.00 -2.16 -1.95
C LEU A 193 -9.52 -2.79 -0.66
N LEU A 194 -9.24 -2.10 0.44
CA LEU A 194 -9.62 -2.54 1.77
C LEU A 194 -11.11 -2.33 2.01
N GLY A 195 -11.74 -3.28 2.67
CA GLY A 195 -13.02 -3.11 3.35
C GLY A 195 -12.84 -2.54 4.76
N ALA A 196 -13.81 -2.78 5.62
CA ALA A 196 -13.71 -2.42 7.03
C ALA A 196 -12.67 -3.31 7.73
N ALA A 197 -11.62 -2.68 8.26
CA ALA A 197 -10.53 -3.35 8.97
C ALA A 197 -10.64 -3.17 10.48
N THR A 198 -10.15 -4.15 11.24
CA THR A 198 -9.97 -4.04 12.69
C THR A 198 -8.76 -3.16 13.03
N ASN A 199 -8.83 -1.86 12.77
CA ASN A 199 -7.72 -0.93 13.02
C ASN A 199 -8.20 0.45 13.52
N ASP A 200 -7.24 1.25 14.00
CA ASP A 200 -7.49 2.59 14.57
C ASP A 200 -7.91 3.65 13.53
N ILE A 201 -7.88 3.35 12.24
CA ILE A 201 -8.24 4.30 11.17
C ILE A 201 -9.71 4.70 11.32
N TRP A 202 -10.58 3.73 11.62
CA TRP A 202 -11.99 3.96 11.81
C TRP A 202 -12.30 4.78 13.08
N GLU A 203 -11.59 4.52 14.18
CA GLU A 203 -11.70 5.34 15.41
C GLU A 203 -11.27 6.78 15.15
N LYS A 204 -10.13 6.97 14.48
CA LYS A 204 -9.61 8.30 14.12
C LYS A 204 -10.51 9.02 13.13
N ALA A 205 -11.23 8.28 12.28
CA ALA A 205 -12.22 8.83 11.37
C ALA A 205 -13.57 9.13 12.04
N GLY A 206 -13.78 8.76 13.31
CA GLY A 206 -15.01 9.03 14.06
C GLY A 206 -16.08 7.93 14.00
N LEU A 207 -15.76 6.76 13.41
CA LEU A 207 -16.66 5.62 13.33
C LEU A 207 -15.94 4.35 13.82
N PRO A 208 -16.01 4.00 15.12
CA PRO A 208 -15.39 2.79 15.64
C PRO A 208 -15.87 1.54 14.90
N TYR A 209 -14.94 0.68 14.46
CA TYR A 209 -15.26 -0.53 13.68
C TYR A 209 -16.18 -1.50 14.41
N GLN A 210 -16.20 -1.45 15.75
CA GLN A 210 -17.11 -2.22 16.60
C GLN A 210 -18.60 -1.91 16.32
N ASN A 211 -18.89 -0.74 15.74
CA ASN A 211 -20.22 -0.34 15.34
C ASN A 211 -20.62 -0.82 13.93
N LEU A 212 -19.69 -1.45 13.21
CA LEU A 212 -19.95 -2.01 11.89
C LEU A 212 -20.45 -3.47 11.99
N PRO A 213 -21.25 -3.95 11.03
CA PRO A 213 -21.63 -5.36 10.99
C PRO A 213 -20.40 -6.28 10.94
N ALA A 214 -20.32 -7.25 11.83
CA ALA A 214 -19.17 -8.18 11.90
C ALA A 214 -18.92 -8.93 10.56
N SER A 215 -19.93 -9.05 9.72
CA SER A 215 -19.83 -9.72 8.42
C SER A 215 -19.01 -8.97 7.38
N ILE A 216 -18.75 -7.66 7.59
CA ILE A 216 -17.95 -6.81 6.68
C ILE A 216 -16.61 -6.42 7.26
N VAL A 217 -16.34 -6.75 8.53
CA VAL A 217 -15.08 -6.45 9.21
C VAL A 217 -14.13 -7.64 9.05
N THR A 218 -12.92 -7.35 8.57
CA THR A 218 -11.86 -8.36 8.38
C THR A 218 -10.64 -7.98 9.23
N SER A 219 -9.89 -8.97 9.71
CA SER A 219 -8.64 -8.69 10.44
C SER A 219 -7.61 -8.04 9.51
N THR A 220 -6.76 -7.21 10.07
CA THR A 220 -5.70 -6.53 9.32
C THR A 220 -4.72 -7.53 8.72
N GLU A 221 -4.46 -8.61 9.46
CA GLU A 221 -3.60 -9.72 9.05
C GLU A 221 -4.17 -10.44 7.84
N ASP A 222 -5.42 -10.86 7.89
CA ASP A 222 -6.09 -11.56 6.78
C ASP A 222 -6.15 -10.68 5.53
N MET A 223 -6.35 -9.36 5.70
CA MET A 223 -6.33 -8.41 4.59
C MET A 223 -4.98 -8.38 3.88
N VAL A 224 -3.88 -8.25 4.63
CA VAL A 224 -2.55 -8.20 4.03
C VAL A 224 -2.16 -9.55 3.43
N ASP A 225 -2.48 -10.65 4.10
CA ASP A 225 -2.19 -11.98 3.60
C ASP A 225 -2.93 -12.25 2.27
N ALA A 226 -4.21 -11.91 2.17
CA ALA A 226 -4.97 -12.01 0.93
C ALA A 226 -4.46 -11.04 -0.17
N ALA A 227 -4.08 -9.81 0.18
CA ALA A 227 -3.48 -8.87 -0.77
C ALA A 227 -2.18 -9.42 -1.37
N LEU A 228 -1.33 -10.03 -0.56
CA LEU A 228 -0.09 -10.64 -1.01
C LEU A 228 -0.31 -11.90 -1.86
N VAL A 229 -1.38 -12.66 -1.61
CA VAL A 229 -1.80 -13.76 -2.49
C VAL A 229 -2.26 -13.22 -3.84
N GLY A 230 -3.08 -12.16 -3.87
CA GLY A 230 -3.48 -11.49 -5.10
C GLY A 230 -2.27 -10.95 -5.90
N LEU A 231 -1.28 -10.38 -5.19
CA LEU A 231 -0.02 -9.97 -5.82
C LEU A 231 0.70 -11.16 -6.47
N ASP A 232 0.80 -12.30 -5.78
CA ASP A 232 1.46 -13.51 -6.31
C ASP A 232 0.73 -14.05 -7.55
N HIS A 233 -0.58 -13.90 -7.63
CA HIS A 233 -1.41 -14.26 -8.79
C HIS A 233 -1.38 -13.20 -9.91
N GLY A 234 -0.74 -12.05 -9.70
CA GLY A 234 -0.65 -10.98 -10.70
C GLY A 234 -1.92 -10.13 -10.81
N GLU A 235 -2.75 -10.10 -9.79
CA GLU A 235 -3.95 -9.25 -9.76
C GLU A 235 -3.57 -7.78 -9.78
N LEU A 236 -4.18 -7.02 -10.70
CA LEU A 236 -4.05 -5.56 -10.74
C LEU A 236 -4.87 -4.89 -9.63
N VAL A 237 -6.04 -5.42 -9.35
CA VAL A 237 -6.92 -4.94 -8.27
C VAL A 237 -7.32 -6.13 -7.41
N THR A 238 -7.00 -6.06 -6.13
CA THR A 238 -7.40 -7.06 -5.13
C THR A 238 -8.42 -6.44 -4.19
N ILE A 239 -9.61 -7.03 -4.13
CA ILE A 239 -10.75 -6.58 -3.32
C ILE A 239 -11.03 -7.60 -2.22
N LEU A 240 -10.64 -7.27 -1.00
CA LEU A 240 -10.62 -8.23 0.11
C LEU A 240 -12.00 -8.51 0.74
N SER A 241 -12.96 -7.61 0.51
CA SER A 241 -14.34 -7.75 1.01
C SER A 241 -15.30 -8.38 -0.01
N LEU A 242 -14.84 -8.61 -1.23
CA LEU A 242 -15.67 -9.20 -2.27
C LEU A 242 -15.63 -10.74 -2.16
N ARG A 243 -16.76 -11.35 -1.82
CA ARG A 243 -16.86 -12.82 -1.67
C ARG A 243 -16.90 -13.54 -3.01
N ASP A 244 -17.39 -12.86 -4.05
CA ASP A 244 -17.53 -13.37 -5.41
C ASP A 244 -16.69 -12.53 -6.38
N GLY A 245 -15.58 -13.09 -6.84
CA GLY A 245 -14.70 -12.42 -7.83
C GLY A 245 -15.36 -12.21 -9.19
N ASP A 246 -16.47 -12.90 -9.49
CA ASP A 246 -17.18 -12.77 -10.76
C ASP A 246 -17.85 -11.39 -10.90
N GLU A 247 -18.24 -10.75 -9.80
CA GLU A 247 -18.80 -9.40 -9.83
C GLU A 247 -17.78 -8.38 -10.29
N TRP A 248 -16.56 -8.46 -9.75
CA TRP A 248 -15.45 -7.60 -10.18
C TRP A 248 -15.07 -7.85 -11.64
N THR A 249 -15.00 -9.10 -12.05
CA THR A 249 -14.69 -9.49 -13.44
C THR A 249 -15.70 -8.88 -14.40
N ARG A 250 -17.01 -8.99 -14.13
CA ARG A 250 -18.06 -8.38 -14.96
C ARG A 250 -17.97 -6.84 -15.02
N PHE A 251 -17.68 -6.21 -13.88
CA PHE A 251 -17.48 -4.75 -13.84
C PHE A 251 -16.30 -4.34 -14.73
N GLU A 252 -15.15 -4.99 -14.61
CA GLU A 252 -13.96 -4.71 -15.41
C GLU A 252 -14.16 -4.98 -16.90
N GLU A 253 -14.87 -6.03 -17.27
CA GLU A 253 -15.25 -6.32 -18.66
C GLU A 253 -16.12 -5.20 -19.25
N ALA A 254 -17.12 -4.76 -18.52
CA ALA A 254 -18.01 -3.66 -18.94
C ALA A 254 -17.23 -2.33 -19.08
N ARG A 255 -16.36 -2.00 -18.12
CA ARG A 255 -15.49 -0.82 -18.16
C ARG A 255 -14.57 -0.85 -19.39
N ARG A 256 -13.90 -1.99 -19.65
CA ARG A 256 -13.02 -2.16 -20.81
C ARG A 256 -13.77 -2.10 -22.13
N ALA A 257 -14.99 -2.63 -22.20
CA ALA A 257 -15.82 -2.55 -23.39
C ALA A 257 -16.21 -1.10 -23.71
N MET A 258 -16.47 -0.27 -22.69
CA MET A 258 -16.69 1.17 -22.88
C MET A 258 -15.43 1.87 -23.36
N SER A 259 -14.27 1.61 -22.75
CA SER A 259 -13.01 2.23 -23.11
C SER A 259 -12.67 2.05 -24.59
N LYS A 260 -12.90 0.85 -25.16
CA LYS A 260 -12.68 0.58 -26.58
C LYS A 260 -13.51 1.48 -27.51
N LYS A 261 -14.64 2.00 -27.07
CA LYS A 261 -15.48 2.91 -27.88
C LYS A 261 -14.93 4.34 -27.95
N PHE A 262 -14.05 4.73 -27.02
CA PHE A 262 -13.41 6.05 -27.00
C PHE A 262 -12.02 6.05 -27.70
N ALA A 263 -11.48 4.88 -28.00
CA ALA A 263 -10.19 4.74 -28.66
C ALA A 263 -10.27 4.73 -30.20
N ASN A 264 -11.48 4.77 -30.75
CA ASN A 264 -11.80 4.92 -32.16
C ASN A 264 -12.33 6.32 -32.42
#